data_8da2b24d7516c5402d3eac9be9016e78
#
_entry.id   8da2b24d7516c5402d3eac9be9016e78
#
_cell.length_a   1.000
_cell.length_b   1.000
_cell.length_c   1.000
_cell.angle_alpha   90.00
_cell.angle_beta   90.00
_cell.angle_gamma   90.00
#
_symmetry.space_group_name_H-M   'P 1'
#
loop_
_entity.id
_entity.type
_entity.pdbx_description
1 polymer ?
#
loop_
_entity_poly.entity_id
_entity_poly.type
_entity_poly.pdbx_seq_one_letter_code
_entity_poly.pdbx_strand_id
1 'polypeptide(L)'
;MAKYDLMQRLMLRAPFLLSQLTIPHMRRTADGCGVIAHMASVHAHICTANKPVYNITKFGLRALAQSISAEGQGRIRSFTVSTGFVRTPLALKQIPDQARQRGISEQEVVEQVMMGKSRVKAMMKPVEVANLFIFGISRHGGYLVGGDLLFDGGMVLTY
;
A
#
# COMPACT_ATOMS: atom_id res chain seq x y z
N MET A 1 -19.91 -11.78 -6.21
CA MET A 1 -19.29 -10.84 -7.15
C MET A 1 -19.33 -9.39 -6.62
N ALA A 2 -20.41 -8.85 -6.03
CA ALA A 2 -20.50 -7.43 -5.62
C ALA A 2 -19.33 -6.91 -4.75
N LYS A 3 -18.86 -7.69 -3.76
CA LYS A 3 -17.68 -7.31 -2.94
C LYS A 3 -16.38 -7.31 -3.76
N TYR A 4 -16.24 -8.25 -4.69
CA TYR A 4 -15.11 -8.28 -5.62
C TYR A 4 -15.09 -7.01 -6.47
N ASP A 5 -16.20 -6.69 -7.12
CA ASP A 5 -16.32 -5.53 -8.00
C ASP A 5 -16.05 -4.22 -7.26
N LEU A 6 -16.59 -4.09 -6.03
CA LEU A 6 -16.35 -2.91 -5.19
C LEU A 6 -14.85 -2.74 -4.87
N MET A 7 -14.18 -3.81 -4.46
CA MET A 7 -12.74 -3.75 -4.14
C MET A 7 -11.91 -3.41 -5.38
N GLN A 8 -12.18 -4.03 -6.51
CA GLN A 8 -11.48 -3.75 -7.77
C GLN A 8 -11.71 -2.30 -8.23
N ARG A 9 -12.95 -1.82 -8.15
CA ARG A 9 -13.29 -0.44 -8.52
C ARG A 9 -12.60 0.59 -7.63
N LEU A 10 -12.60 0.37 -6.30
CA LEU A 10 -12.04 1.31 -5.34
C LEU A 10 -10.52 1.25 -5.29
N MET A 11 -9.94 0.05 -5.24
CA MET A 11 -8.52 -0.13 -4.90
C MET A 11 -7.59 -0.27 -6.11
N LEU A 12 -8.13 -0.47 -7.32
CA LEU A 12 -7.33 -0.60 -8.53
C LEU A 12 -7.81 0.30 -9.67
N ARG A 13 -9.09 0.21 -10.04
CA ARG A 13 -9.62 1.02 -11.14
C ARG A 13 -9.57 2.51 -10.84
N ALA A 14 -9.93 2.95 -9.64
CA ALA A 14 -9.90 4.36 -9.29
C ALA A 14 -8.48 4.94 -9.31
N PRO A 15 -7.44 4.32 -8.70
CA PRO A 15 -6.06 4.75 -8.86
C PRO A 15 -5.61 4.81 -10.32
N PHE A 16 -5.97 3.83 -11.14
CA PHE A 16 -5.66 3.83 -12.57
C PHE A 16 -6.28 5.04 -13.28
N LEU A 17 -7.59 5.27 -13.12
CA LEU A 17 -8.29 6.39 -13.77
C LEU A 17 -7.77 7.75 -13.29
N LEU A 18 -7.53 7.90 -11.99
CA LEU A 18 -6.98 9.13 -11.44
C LEU A 18 -5.59 9.41 -12.00
N SER A 19 -4.74 8.40 -12.14
CA SER A 19 -3.43 8.53 -12.76
C SER A 19 -3.55 8.95 -14.22
N GLN A 20 -4.42 8.29 -14.99
CA GLN A 20 -4.68 8.61 -16.40
C GLN A 20 -5.14 10.05 -16.59
N LEU A 21 -6.04 10.53 -15.72
CA LEU A 21 -6.56 11.89 -15.77
C LEU A 21 -5.53 12.94 -15.31
N THR A 22 -4.67 12.60 -14.37
CA THR A 22 -3.73 13.56 -13.78
C THR A 22 -2.45 13.75 -14.61
N ILE A 23 -1.94 12.71 -15.23
CA ILE A 23 -0.69 12.74 -16.02
C ILE A 23 -0.68 13.86 -17.09
N PRO A 24 -1.74 14.08 -17.90
CA PRO A 24 -1.75 15.17 -18.87
C PRO A 24 -1.61 16.56 -18.22
N HIS A 25 -2.11 16.74 -17.00
CA HIS A 25 -1.96 17.99 -16.25
C HIS A 25 -0.52 18.17 -15.76
N MET A 26 0.11 17.11 -15.23
CA MET A 26 1.51 17.13 -14.82
C MET A 26 2.44 17.48 -15.99
N ARG A 27 2.20 16.91 -17.17
CA ARG A 27 2.99 17.20 -18.38
C ARG A 27 2.89 18.65 -18.86
N ARG A 28 1.88 19.41 -18.42
CA ARG A 28 1.70 20.83 -18.75
C ARG A 28 2.30 21.78 -17.69
N THR A 29 2.86 21.28 -16.61
CA THR A 29 3.63 22.14 -15.67
C THR A 29 4.91 22.64 -16.32
N ALA A 30 5.52 23.69 -15.78
CA ALA A 30 6.68 24.33 -16.38
C ALA A 30 7.87 23.39 -16.61
N ASP A 31 8.06 22.42 -15.72
CA ASP A 31 9.11 21.38 -15.82
C ASP A 31 8.61 20.08 -16.47
N GLY A 32 7.30 19.96 -16.70
CA GLY A 32 6.68 18.75 -17.23
C GLY A 32 6.81 17.52 -16.33
N CYS A 33 7.08 17.73 -15.04
CA CYS A 33 7.37 16.66 -14.07
C CYS A 33 6.16 16.39 -13.17
N GLY A 34 6.11 15.16 -12.64
CA GLY A 34 5.07 14.76 -11.70
C GLY A 34 5.40 13.50 -10.92
N VAL A 35 4.73 13.35 -9.79
CA VAL A 35 4.88 12.17 -8.92
C VAL A 35 3.51 11.63 -8.55
N ILE A 36 3.32 10.33 -8.72
CA ILE A 36 2.12 9.62 -8.30
C ILE A 36 2.52 8.55 -7.29
N ALA A 37 1.95 8.62 -6.10
CA ALA A 37 2.20 7.66 -5.03
C ALA A 37 0.95 6.83 -4.74
N HIS A 38 1.12 5.53 -4.61
CA HIS A 38 0.03 4.60 -4.33
C HIS A 38 0.19 3.95 -2.96
N MET A 39 -0.89 3.91 -2.18
CA MET A 39 -0.93 3.14 -0.93
C MET A 39 -1.15 1.66 -1.23
N ALA A 40 -0.06 0.88 -1.16
CA ALA A 40 -0.10 -0.57 -1.34
C ALA A 40 -0.23 -1.31 0.00
N SER A 41 0.45 -2.41 0.19
CA SER A 41 0.44 -3.26 1.39
C SER A 41 1.55 -4.30 1.27
N VAL A 42 1.92 -4.97 2.36
CA VAL A 42 2.69 -6.24 2.30
C VAL A 42 2.04 -7.25 1.35
N HIS A 43 0.72 -7.18 1.16
CA HIS A 43 -0.03 -8.01 0.21
C HIS A 43 0.23 -7.64 -1.27
N ALA A 44 1.15 -6.72 -1.52
CA ALA A 44 1.74 -6.49 -2.85
C ALA A 44 3.08 -7.26 -3.03
N HIS A 45 3.52 -8.02 -2.02
CA HIS A 45 4.73 -8.85 -2.01
C HIS A 45 4.43 -10.31 -1.69
N ILE A 46 3.46 -10.55 -0.79
CA ILE A 46 3.07 -11.89 -0.34
C ILE A 46 1.56 -12.07 -0.51
N CYS A 47 1.13 -13.29 -0.75
CA CYS A 47 -0.28 -13.65 -0.74
C CYS A 47 -0.64 -14.34 0.57
N THR A 48 -1.75 -13.94 1.17
CA THR A 48 -2.31 -14.65 2.32
C THR A 48 -3.65 -15.29 1.95
N ALA A 49 -3.95 -16.40 2.59
CA ALA A 49 -5.22 -17.09 2.41
C ALA A 49 -6.42 -16.19 2.72
N ASN A 50 -7.55 -16.46 2.09
CA ASN A 50 -8.83 -15.78 2.26
C ASN A 50 -8.85 -14.29 1.86
N LYS A 51 -7.83 -13.81 1.11
CA LYS A 51 -7.73 -12.42 0.64
C LYS A 51 -7.39 -12.30 -0.86
N PRO A 52 -7.89 -13.17 -1.76
CA PRO A 52 -7.42 -13.18 -3.15
C PRO A 52 -7.65 -11.83 -3.84
N VAL A 53 -8.81 -11.22 -3.65
CA VAL A 53 -9.13 -9.93 -4.29
C VAL A 53 -8.23 -8.81 -3.78
N TYR A 54 -7.98 -8.78 -2.49
CA TYR A 54 -7.08 -7.79 -1.89
C TYR A 54 -5.63 -7.98 -2.39
N ASN A 55 -5.15 -9.23 -2.43
CA ASN A 55 -3.84 -9.53 -2.99
C ASN A 55 -3.73 -9.04 -4.44
N ILE A 56 -4.69 -9.39 -5.31
CA ILE A 56 -4.72 -8.95 -6.71
C ILE A 56 -4.64 -7.43 -6.81
N THR A 57 -5.46 -6.70 -6.04
CA THR A 57 -5.47 -5.24 -6.12
C THR A 57 -4.16 -4.62 -5.67
N LYS A 58 -3.53 -5.15 -4.63
CA LYS A 58 -2.28 -4.59 -4.09
C LYS A 58 -1.07 -4.92 -4.97
N PHE A 59 -0.99 -6.10 -5.55
CA PHE A 59 -0.02 -6.41 -6.61
C PHE A 59 -0.25 -5.53 -7.84
N GLY A 60 -1.51 -5.32 -8.24
CA GLY A 60 -1.88 -4.46 -9.35
C GLY A 60 -1.43 -3.00 -9.19
N LEU A 61 -1.44 -2.46 -7.96
CA LEU A 61 -0.92 -1.10 -7.69
C LEU A 61 0.59 -0.99 -7.92
N ARG A 62 1.37 -2.03 -7.58
CA ARG A 62 2.80 -2.04 -7.90
C ARG A 62 3.02 -2.09 -9.40
N ALA A 63 2.31 -2.93 -10.11
CA ALA A 63 2.37 -2.98 -11.57
C ALA A 63 1.99 -1.63 -12.20
N LEU A 64 0.94 -0.99 -11.70
CA LEU A 64 0.51 0.35 -12.15
C LEU A 64 1.62 1.39 -11.95
N ALA A 65 2.25 1.42 -10.77
CA ALA A 65 3.34 2.36 -10.49
C ALA A 65 4.54 2.16 -11.43
N GLN A 66 4.89 0.91 -11.74
CA GLN A 66 5.94 0.56 -12.68
C GLN A 66 5.60 1.00 -14.11
N SER A 67 4.37 0.74 -14.56
CA SER A 67 3.89 1.14 -15.90
C SER A 67 3.92 2.66 -16.06
N ILE A 68 3.38 3.40 -15.09
CA ILE A 68 3.41 4.88 -15.10
C ILE A 68 4.85 5.39 -15.19
N SER A 69 5.76 4.81 -14.43
CA SER A 69 7.16 5.23 -14.41
C SER A 69 7.88 4.90 -15.73
N ALA A 70 7.61 3.74 -16.32
CA ALA A 70 8.17 3.36 -17.62
C ALA A 70 7.70 4.31 -18.73
N GLU A 71 6.42 4.64 -18.78
CA GLU A 71 5.83 5.58 -19.74
C GLU A 71 6.20 7.05 -19.45
N GLY A 72 6.58 7.34 -18.20
CA GLY A 72 6.89 8.68 -17.71
C GLY A 72 8.27 9.20 -18.12
N GLN A 73 9.15 8.31 -18.60
CA GLN A 73 10.48 8.66 -19.15
C GLN A 73 11.31 9.58 -18.24
N GLY A 74 11.28 9.32 -16.94
CA GLY A 74 12.01 10.09 -15.92
C GLY A 74 11.34 11.41 -15.51
N ARG A 75 10.35 11.91 -16.24
CA ARG A 75 9.60 13.14 -15.89
C ARG A 75 8.40 12.85 -15.01
N ILE A 76 7.62 11.83 -15.33
CA ILE A 76 6.53 11.35 -14.48
C ILE A 76 7.03 10.07 -13.81
N ARG A 77 7.15 10.10 -12.51
CA ARG A 77 7.52 8.91 -11.73
C ARG A 77 6.37 8.47 -10.84
N SER A 78 6.31 7.20 -10.56
CA SER A 78 5.34 6.66 -9.64
C SER A 78 6.01 5.65 -8.71
N PHE A 79 5.45 5.47 -7.53
CA PHE A 79 5.93 4.51 -6.55
C PHE A 79 4.79 4.00 -5.68
N THR A 80 5.03 2.91 -4.98
CA THR A 80 4.13 2.40 -3.95
C THR A 80 4.74 2.55 -2.56
N VAL A 81 3.87 2.65 -1.56
CA VAL A 81 4.21 2.50 -0.15
C VAL A 81 3.49 1.26 0.34
N SER A 82 4.24 0.23 0.68
CA SER A 82 3.75 -1.06 1.16
C SER A 82 4.01 -1.19 2.66
N THR A 83 2.94 -1.27 3.45
CA THR A 83 3.04 -1.33 4.90
C THR A 83 2.52 -2.64 5.46
N GLY A 84 3.04 -3.02 6.62
CA GLY A 84 2.41 -3.99 7.51
C GLY A 84 1.16 -3.38 8.18
N PHE A 85 0.91 -3.76 9.43
CA PHE A 85 -0.23 -3.22 10.18
C PHE A 85 0.01 -1.78 10.65
N VAL A 86 -0.94 -0.92 10.32
CA VAL A 86 -0.97 0.49 10.75
C VAL A 86 -2.09 0.67 11.76
N ARG A 87 -1.81 1.35 12.87
CA ARG A 87 -2.76 1.61 13.96
C ARG A 87 -3.78 2.66 13.58
N THR A 88 -4.72 2.28 12.73
CA THR A 88 -5.84 3.10 12.28
C THR A 88 -7.12 2.71 13.01
N PRO A 89 -8.14 3.59 13.08
CA PRO A 89 -9.45 3.22 13.62
C PRO A 89 -10.04 1.97 12.95
N LEU A 90 -9.84 1.82 11.64
CA LEU A 90 -10.29 0.64 10.88
C LEU A 90 -9.58 -0.65 11.35
N ALA A 91 -8.27 -0.61 11.56
CA ALA A 91 -7.51 -1.76 12.03
C ALA A 91 -7.92 -2.14 13.46
N LEU A 92 -8.04 -1.15 14.34
CA LEU A 92 -8.44 -1.38 15.73
C LEU A 92 -9.87 -1.93 15.84
N LYS A 93 -10.80 -1.45 15.02
CA LYS A 93 -12.20 -1.94 14.99
C LYS A 93 -12.31 -3.43 14.61
N GLN A 94 -11.32 -3.98 13.91
CA GLN A 94 -11.32 -5.40 13.52
C GLN A 94 -10.91 -6.34 14.65
N ILE A 95 -10.26 -5.84 15.71
CA ILE A 95 -9.69 -6.67 16.77
C ILE A 95 -10.76 -7.46 17.52
N PRO A 96 -11.86 -6.83 18.02
CA PRO A 96 -12.92 -7.56 18.73
C PRO A 96 -13.60 -8.64 17.87
N ASP A 97 -13.82 -8.36 16.59
CA ASP A 97 -14.43 -9.32 15.68
C ASP A 97 -13.52 -10.51 15.42
N GLN A 98 -12.22 -10.27 15.24
CA GLN A 98 -11.24 -11.34 15.08
C GLN A 98 -11.06 -12.17 16.36
N ALA A 99 -11.11 -11.54 17.52
CA ALA A 99 -11.07 -12.23 18.82
C ALA A 99 -12.23 -13.22 18.95
N ARG A 100 -13.45 -12.74 18.69
CA ARG A 100 -14.67 -13.60 18.71
C ARG A 100 -14.60 -14.75 17.71
N GLN A 101 -14.19 -14.46 16.46
CA GLN A 101 -14.14 -15.48 15.40
C GLN A 101 -13.09 -16.57 15.68
N ARG A 102 -12.05 -16.27 16.42
CA ARG A 102 -10.93 -17.19 16.72
C ARG A 102 -11.01 -17.80 18.11
N GLY A 103 -11.90 -17.29 18.98
CA GLY A 103 -11.98 -17.74 20.38
C GLY A 103 -10.77 -17.40 21.21
N ILE A 104 -10.11 -16.27 20.92
CA ILE A 104 -8.92 -15.75 21.63
C ILE A 104 -9.15 -14.35 22.15
N SER A 105 -8.29 -13.87 23.03
CA SER A 105 -8.34 -12.51 23.54
C SER A 105 -7.98 -11.45 22.48
N GLU A 106 -8.40 -10.21 22.69
CA GLU A 106 -8.01 -9.08 21.84
C GLU A 106 -6.49 -8.86 21.83
N GLN A 107 -5.83 -9.08 22.97
CA GLN A 107 -4.38 -9.02 23.09
C GLN A 107 -3.71 -10.07 22.22
N GLU A 108 -4.18 -11.31 22.25
CA GLU A 108 -3.66 -12.39 21.41
C GLU A 108 -3.89 -12.12 19.91
N VAL A 109 -4.99 -11.45 19.53
CA VAL A 109 -5.18 -10.99 18.14
C VAL A 109 -4.06 -10.04 17.74
N VAL A 110 -3.71 -9.07 18.57
CA VAL A 110 -2.63 -8.13 18.26
C VAL A 110 -1.29 -8.86 18.20
N GLU A 111 -0.95 -9.64 19.21
CA GLU A 111 0.37 -10.27 19.36
C GLU A 111 0.61 -11.39 18.35
N GLN A 112 -0.37 -12.28 18.16
CA GLN A 112 -0.19 -13.50 17.37
C GLN A 112 -0.69 -13.34 15.93
N VAL A 113 -1.82 -12.65 15.72
CA VAL A 113 -2.43 -12.54 14.39
C VAL A 113 -1.87 -11.35 13.62
N MET A 114 -1.80 -10.17 14.26
CA MET A 114 -1.35 -8.96 13.58
C MET A 114 0.18 -8.84 13.58
N MET A 115 0.81 -9.03 14.74
CA MET A 115 2.26 -8.85 14.92
C MET A 115 3.04 -10.17 14.91
N GLY A 116 2.38 -11.33 14.88
CA GLY A 116 3.02 -12.62 14.99
C GLY A 116 4.18 -12.85 14.02
N LYS A 117 3.99 -12.46 12.78
CA LYS A 117 5.00 -12.57 11.71
C LYS A 117 5.91 -11.35 11.57
N SER A 118 5.60 -10.24 12.20
CA SER A 118 6.46 -9.06 12.18
C SER A 118 7.68 -9.24 13.10
N ARG A 119 8.84 -8.77 12.70
CA ARG A 119 10.03 -8.70 13.55
C ARG A 119 9.93 -7.52 14.53
N VAL A 120 9.38 -6.40 14.06
CA VAL A 120 9.04 -5.27 14.92
C VAL A 120 7.65 -5.51 15.50
N LYS A 121 7.55 -5.72 16.80
CA LYS A 121 6.30 -6.10 17.51
C LYS A 121 5.42 -4.89 17.88
N ALA A 122 5.33 -3.92 16.99
CA ALA A 122 4.50 -2.74 17.16
C ALA A 122 3.80 -2.38 15.86
N MET A 123 2.53 -1.97 15.96
CA MET A 123 1.83 -1.39 14.80
C MET A 123 2.42 -0.03 14.48
N MET A 124 2.61 0.23 13.19
CA MET A 124 3.05 1.51 12.67
C MET A 124 2.02 2.60 12.95
N LYS A 125 2.47 3.80 13.30
CA LYS A 125 1.58 4.96 13.45
C LYS A 125 1.26 5.55 12.07
N PRO A 126 0.07 6.16 11.86
CA PRO A 126 -0.25 6.82 10.59
C PRO A 126 0.75 7.88 10.16
N VAL A 127 1.32 8.64 11.10
CA VAL A 127 2.34 9.66 10.82
C VAL A 127 3.62 9.06 10.25
N GLU A 128 4.00 7.86 10.66
CA GLU A 128 5.18 7.17 10.12
C GLU A 128 4.96 6.80 8.66
N VAL A 129 3.75 6.39 8.31
CA VAL A 129 3.37 6.16 6.90
C VAL A 129 3.36 7.47 6.11
N ALA A 130 2.83 8.55 6.67
CA ALA A 130 2.84 9.86 6.02
C ALA A 130 4.27 10.34 5.69
N ASN A 131 5.23 10.09 6.58
CA ASN A 131 6.64 10.43 6.36
C ASN A 131 7.24 9.69 5.15
N LEU A 132 6.81 8.44 4.88
CA LEU A 132 7.25 7.71 3.69
C LEU A 132 6.74 8.38 2.40
N PHE A 133 5.50 8.85 2.40
CA PHE A 133 4.96 9.61 1.27
C PHE A 133 5.72 10.93 1.09
N ILE A 134 5.97 11.69 2.16
CA ILE A 134 6.74 12.94 2.12
C ILE A 134 8.14 12.68 1.55
N PHE A 135 8.84 11.65 2.03
CA PHE A 135 10.13 11.25 1.46
C PHE A 135 10.02 10.94 -0.03
N GLY A 136 9.09 10.05 -0.40
CA GLY A 136 8.96 9.57 -1.78
C GLY A 136 8.58 10.67 -2.77
N ILE A 137 7.76 11.66 -2.39
CA ILE A 137 7.39 12.78 -3.28
C ILE A 137 8.44 13.88 -3.32
N SER A 138 9.31 13.97 -2.32
CA SER A 138 10.36 14.97 -2.24
C SER A 138 11.49 14.74 -3.24
N ARG A 139 12.43 15.69 -3.33
CA ARG A 139 13.67 15.55 -4.12
C ARG A 139 14.53 14.37 -3.67
N HIS A 140 14.44 13.98 -2.40
CA HIS A 140 15.21 12.84 -1.86
C HIS A 140 14.73 11.49 -2.41
N GLY A 141 13.48 11.40 -2.85
CA GLY A 141 12.91 10.24 -3.53
C GLY A 141 13.10 10.25 -5.05
N GLY A 142 13.98 11.08 -5.60
CA GLY A 142 14.13 11.27 -7.05
C GLY A 142 14.43 9.99 -7.84
N TYR A 143 15.15 9.06 -7.25
CA TYR A 143 15.45 7.75 -7.85
C TYR A 143 14.38 6.67 -7.61
N LEU A 144 13.31 7.01 -6.89
CA LEU A 144 12.20 6.10 -6.65
C LEU A 144 11.26 6.11 -7.87
N VAL A 145 11.64 5.38 -8.90
CA VAL A 145 10.98 5.30 -10.21
C VAL A 145 10.45 3.88 -10.40
N GLY A 146 9.14 3.68 -10.24
CA GLY A 146 8.50 2.35 -10.26
C GLY A 146 8.80 1.49 -9.03
N GLY A 147 9.52 2.04 -8.05
CA GLY A 147 9.93 1.33 -6.84
C GLY A 147 8.81 1.21 -5.80
N ASP A 148 9.15 0.54 -4.69
CA ASP A 148 8.27 0.35 -3.56
C ASP A 148 9.00 0.64 -2.25
N LEU A 149 8.38 1.40 -1.38
CA LEU A 149 8.83 1.59 -0.01
C LEU A 149 8.14 0.55 0.88
N LEU A 150 8.81 -0.59 1.05
CA LEU A 150 8.33 -1.66 1.90
C LEU A 150 8.68 -1.38 3.36
N PHE A 151 7.66 -1.07 4.15
CA PHE A 151 7.74 -0.80 5.58
C PHE A 151 6.78 -1.71 6.34
N ASP A 152 7.23 -2.91 6.63
CA ASP A 152 6.40 -3.99 7.16
C ASP A 152 6.90 -4.56 8.49
N GLY A 153 7.97 -3.98 9.04
CA GLY A 153 8.61 -4.49 10.24
C GLY A 153 9.23 -5.87 10.07
N GLY A 154 9.60 -6.25 8.84
CA GLY A 154 10.19 -7.55 8.51
C GLY A 154 9.16 -8.67 8.38
N MET A 155 7.89 -8.36 8.15
CA MET A 155 6.82 -9.35 8.02
C MET A 155 7.04 -10.28 6.82
N VAL A 156 7.44 -9.74 5.66
CA VAL A 156 7.67 -10.56 4.46
C VAL A 156 8.85 -11.52 4.59
N LEU A 157 9.76 -11.29 5.54
CA LEU A 157 10.89 -12.18 5.80
C LEU A 157 10.50 -13.52 6.47
N THR A 158 9.25 -13.64 6.87
CA THR A 158 8.74 -14.81 7.62
C THR A 158 7.69 -15.60 6.87
N TYR A 159 7.48 -15.30 5.62
CA TYR A 159 6.61 -16.05 4.70
C TYR A 159 7.43 -16.91 3.75
#